data_06289308c70f0401db63d778abd6f582
#
_entry.id   06289308c70f0401db63d778abd6f582
#
_cell.length_a   1.000
_cell.length_b   1.000
_cell.length_c   1.000
_cell.angle_alpha   90.00
_cell.angle_beta   90.00
_cell.angle_gamma   90.00
#
_symmetry.space_group_name_H-M   'P 1'
#
loop_
_entity.id
_entity.type
_entity.pdbx_description
1 polymer ?
#
loop_
_entity_poly.entity_id
_entity_poly.type
_entity_poly.pdbx_seq_one_letter_code
_entity_poly.pdbx_strand_id
1 'polypeptide(L)'
;MKIKLALEWFINPDHLPFIVGLDKGLYKKNNIDLEIIEPEGHYDGFKELAQNNIQLATNEPLHLIEKYQNNICSIGNFFETNGGIIFTIKGYENLVNGKEIKITSPVSNPITDKIANDIIQRHLKKINKTNKNIKIVANDFYHIKHLKAGFDAAWLCFENFEGVESKLEGLEVKKLYLEDVEIPNFCAL
;
A
#
# COMPACT_ATOMS: atom_id res chain seq x y z
N MET A 1 -1.29 -29.27 -11.89
CA MET A 1 -0.81 -28.94 -10.52
C MET A 1 -1.77 -27.89 -9.96
N LYS A 2 -2.31 -28.10 -8.75
CA LYS A 2 -3.14 -27.08 -8.08
C LYS A 2 -2.23 -26.14 -7.33
N ILE A 3 -2.44 -24.82 -7.50
CA ILE A 3 -1.72 -23.74 -6.79
C ILE A 3 -2.75 -22.82 -6.17
N LYS A 4 -2.61 -22.54 -4.89
CA LYS A 4 -3.37 -21.54 -4.17
C LYS A 4 -2.50 -20.28 -4.02
N LEU A 5 -2.99 -19.16 -4.53
CA LEU A 5 -2.39 -17.83 -4.40
C LEU A 5 -3.26 -16.99 -3.48
N ALA A 6 -2.74 -16.63 -2.33
CA ALA A 6 -3.41 -15.68 -1.46
C ALA A 6 -2.99 -14.25 -1.79
N LEU A 7 -3.96 -13.36 -1.86
CA LEU A 7 -3.71 -11.93 -2.03
C LEU A 7 -3.49 -11.28 -0.66
N GLU A 8 -2.71 -10.20 -0.65
CA GLU A 8 -2.47 -9.38 0.55
C GLU A 8 -3.65 -8.47 0.87
N TRP A 9 -4.49 -8.21 -0.14
CA TRP A 9 -5.61 -7.27 -0.09
C TRP A 9 -6.78 -7.79 -0.93
N PHE A 10 -7.92 -7.08 -0.92
CA PHE A 10 -9.02 -7.41 -1.82
C PHE A 10 -8.62 -7.26 -3.30
N ILE A 11 -9.33 -7.95 -4.19
CA ILE A 11 -9.05 -7.88 -5.64
C ILE A 11 -9.20 -6.44 -6.12
N ASN A 12 -8.14 -5.94 -6.72
CA ASN A 12 -8.04 -4.58 -7.24
C ASN A 12 -7.16 -4.58 -8.51
N PRO A 13 -6.96 -3.43 -9.19
CA PRO A 13 -6.18 -3.37 -10.44
C PRO A 13 -4.74 -3.90 -10.37
N ASP A 14 -4.13 -3.93 -9.18
CA ASP A 14 -2.75 -4.42 -9.00
C ASP A 14 -2.65 -5.91 -9.32
N HIS A 15 -3.73 -6.66 -9.08
CA HIS A 15 -3.83 -8.10 -9.34
C HIS A 15 -4.22 -8.45 -10.79
N LEU A 16 -4.34 -7.44 -11.67
CA LEU A 16 -4.77 -7.64 -13.06
C LEU A 16 -3.97 -8.73 -13.82
N PRO A 17 -2.65 -8.90 -13.65
CA PRO A 17 -1.90 -9.95 -14.32
C PRO A 17 -2.44 -11.35 -14.02
N PHE A 18 -2.83 -11.64 -12.78
CA PHE A 18 -3.39 -12.94 -12.39
C PHE A 18 -4.77 -13.15 -13.00
N ILE A 19 -5.62 -12.12 -12.97
CA ILE A 19 -6.98 -12.18 -13.51
C ILE A 19 -6.95 -12.41 -15.03
N VAL A 20 -6.10 -11.66 -15.75
CA VAL A 20 -5.91 -11.84 -17.20
C VAL A 20 -5.36 -13.23 -17.51
N GLY A 21 -4.42 -13.73 -16.71
CA GLY A 21 -3.88 -15.09 -16.85
C GLY A 21 -4.96 -16.17 -16.72
N LEU A 22 -5.92 -16.00 -15.80
CA LEU A 22 -7.08 -16.89 -15.64
C LEU A 22 -8.04 -16.77 -16.84
N ASP A 23 -8.45 -15.54 -17.21
CA ASP A 23 -9.38 -15.27 -18.30
C ASP A 23 -8.88 -15.83 -19.63
N LYS A 24 -7.59 -15.63 -19.94
CA LYS A 24 -6.95 -16.15 -21.17
C LYS A 24 -6.57 -17.64 -21.09
N GLY A 25 -6.83 -18.30 -19.98
CA GLY A 25 -6.51 -19.71 -19.79
C GLY A 25 -5.02 -20.02 -19.80
N LEU A 26 -4.14 -19.05 -19.51
CA LEU A 26 -2.69 -19.21 -19.57
C LEU A 26 -2.19 -20.25 -18.55
N TYR A 27 -2.78 -20.26 -17.36
CA TYR A 27 -2.45 -21.24 -16.33
C TYR A 27 -2.82 -22.66 -16.77
N LYS A 28 -4.04 -22.86 -17.29
CA LYS A 28 -4.49 -24.16 -17.77
C LYS A 28 -3.63 -24.70 -18.92
N LYS A 29 -3.20 -23.83 -19.85
CA LYS A 29 -2.26 -24.20 -20.92
C LYS A 29 -0.93 -24.74 -20.39
N ASN A 30 -0.53 -24.34 -19.20
CA ASN A 30 0.68 -24.79 -18.52
C ASN A 30 0.39 -25.85 -17.44
N ASN A 31 -0.77 -26.51 -17.45
CA ASN A 31 -1.19 -27.52 -16.51
C ASN A 31 -1.25 -27.01 -15.05
N ILE A 32 -1.52 -25.72 -14.86
CA ILE A 32 -1.71 -25.07 -13.58
C ILE A 32 -3.19 -24.82 -13.36
N ASP A 33 -3.71 -25.27 -12.24
CA ASP A 33 -5.04 -24.95 -11.70
C ASP A 33 -4.83 -23.91 -10.60
N LEU A 34 -4.95 -22.62 -10.96
CA LEU A 34 -4.74 -21.50 -10.03
C LEU A 34 -6.05 -21.16 -9.32
N GLU A 35 -6.01 -21.21 -8.00
CA GLU A 35 -7.05 -20.72 -7.09
C GLU A 35 -6.57 -19.44 -6.42
N ILE A 36 -7.25 -18.31 -6.66
CA ILE A 36 -6.98 -17.05 -5.99
C ILE A 36 -7.82 -16.99 -4.71
N ILE A 37 -7.17 -16.69 -3.59
CA ILE A 37 -7.80 -16.49 -2.28
C ILE A 37 -7.77 -15.01 -1.97
N GLU A 38 -8.93 -14.39 -1.99
CA GLU A 38 -9.12 -13.01 -1.56
C GLU A 38 -9.34 -12.97 -0.05
N PRO A 39 -8.60 -12.13 0.71
CA PRO A 39 -8.78 -12.06 2.16
C PRO A 39 -10.08 -11.33 2.52
N GLU A 40 -10.82 -11.88 3.47
CA GLU A 40 -12.01 -11.24 4.05
C GLU A 40 -11.68 -10.24 5.18
N GLY A 41 -10.39 -10.03 5.46
CA GLY A 41 -9.90 -9.16 6.54
C GLY A 41 -8.38 -9.27 6.69
N HIS A 42 -7.90 -9.13 7.90
CA HIS A 42 -6.46 -9.30 8.15
C HIS A 42 -6.02 -10.74 7.90
N TYR A 43 -5.30 -10.96 6.81
CA TYR A 43 -4.81 -12.26 6.38
C TYR A 43 -3.27 -12.29 6.41
N ASP A 44 -2.72 -13.25 7.14
CA ASP A 44 -1.27 -13.43 7.23
C ASP A 44 -0.81 -14.51 6.25
N GLY A 45 -0.53 -14.10 5.00
CA GLY A 45 -0.03 -14.97 3.95
C GLY A 45 1.28 -15.69 4.31
N PHE A 46 2.15 -15.09 5.10
CA PHE A 46 3.41 -15.72 5.55
C PHE A 46 3.15 -16.89 6.48
N LYS A 47 2.21 -16.76 7.39
CA LYS A 47 1.79 -17.85 8.28
C LYS A 47 1.20 -19.03 7.49
N GLU A 48 0.34 -18.73 6.53
CA GLU A 48 -0.29 -19.73 5.68
C GLU A 48 0.71 -20.45 4.77
N LEU A 49 1.70 -19.72 4.23
CA LEU A 49 2.84 -20.32 3.50
C LEU A 49 3.66 -21.25 4.41
N ALA A 50 4.01 -20.79 5.60
CA ALA A 50 4.80 -21.58 6.56
C ALA A 50 4.10 -22.87 6.99
N GLN A 51 2.77 -22.87 7.00
CA GLN A 51 1.92 -24.02 7.30
C GLN A 51 1.61 -24.91 6.08
N ASN A 52 2.08 -24.54 4.88
CA ASN A 52 1.78 -25.21 3.60
C ASN A 52 0.28 -25.22 3.23
N ASN A 53 -0.52 -24.31 3.76
CA ASN A 53 -1.94 -24.16 3.43
C ASN A 53 -2.14 -23.56 2.05
N ILE A 54 -1.18 -22.74 1.61
CA ILE A 54 -1.08 -22.10 0.29
C ILE A 54 0.33 -22.31 -0.29
N GLN A 55 0.49 -22.08 -1.59
CA GLN A 55 1.77 -22.19 -2.29
C GLN A 55 2.39 -20.85 -2.62
N LEU A 56 1.55 -19.83 -2.81
CA LEU A 56 1.97 -18.48 -3.17
C LEU A 56 1.19 -17.45 -2.34
N ALA A 57 1.83 -16.33 -2.03
CA ALA A 57 1.17 -15.15 -1.49
C ALA A 57 1.76 -13.90 -2.13
N THR A 58 0.91 -12.91 -2.40
CA THR A 58 1.36 -11.56 -2.72
C THR A 58 1.62 -10.78 -1.43
N ASN A 59 2.63 -9.92 -1.44
CA ASN A 59 2.94 -9.06 -0.30
C ASN A 59 3.86 -7.91 -0.72
N GLU A 60 3.77 -6.80 0.00
CA GLU A 60 4.73 -5.72 -0.18
C GLU A 60 6.13 -6.12 0.35
N PRO A 61 7.20 -5.60 -0.27
CA PRO A 61 8.59 -5.93 0.10
C PRO A 61 8.92 -5.69 1.57
N LEU A 62 8.31 -4.68 2.20
CA LEU A 62 8.55 -4.39 3.62
C LEU A 62 8.08 -5.53 4.53
N HIS A 63 6.95 -6.16 4.21
CA HIS A 63 6.45 -7.30 4.96
C HIS A 63 7.35 -8.52 4.82
N LEU A 64 7.95 -8.73 3.63
CA LEU A 64 8.92 -9.82 3.44
C LEU A 64 10.18 -9.60 4.31
N ILE A 65 10.65 -8.36 4.44
CA ILE A 65 11.79 -8.03 5.30
C ILE A 65 11.45 -8.22 6.78
N GLU A 66 10.28 -7.72 7.19
CA GLU A 66 9.83 -7.78 8.59
C GLU A 66 9.55 -9.22 9.04
N LYS A 67 8.93 -10.03 8.19
CA LYS A 67 8.46 -11.40 8.51
C LYS A 67 9.31 -12.49 7.87
N TYR A 68 10.58 -12.20 7.55
CA TYR A 68 11.47 -13.17 6.90
C TYR A 68 11.54 -14.50 7.65
N GLN A 69 11.42 -15.59 6.90
CA GLN A 69 11.58 -16.95 7.36
C GLN A 69 12.42 -17.74 6.35
N ASN A 70 13.29 -18.62 6.83
CA ASN A 70 14.24 -19.37 5.98
C ASN A 70 13.61 -20.29 4.93
N ASN A 71 12.33 -20.63 5.09
CA ASN A 71 11.57 -21.49 4.19
C ASN A 71 10.67 -20.71 3.21
N ILE A 72 10.72 -19.39 3.22
CA ILE A 72 9.96 -18.52 2.32
C ILE A 72 10.93 -17.70 1.49
N CYS A 73 10.68 -17.61 0.18
CA CYS A 73 11.48 -16.79 -0.73
C CYS A 73 10.58 -15.97 -1.65
N SER A 74 11.05 -14.78 -2.02
CA SER A 74 10.46 -14.02 -3.12
C SER A 74 10.81 -14.70 -4.44
N ILE A 75 9.82 -14.87 -5.31
CA ILE A 75 9.99 -15.47 -6.65
C ILE A 75 9.88 -14.45 -7.78
N GLY A 76 9.47 -13.25 -7.48
CA GLY A 76 9.35 -12.17 -8.46
C GLY A 76 8.59 -10.98 -7.93
N ASN A 77 8.58 -9.95 -8.76
CA ASN A 77 7.77 -8.75 -8.62
C ASN A 77 6.89 -8.67 -9.86
N PHE A 78 5.59 -8.51 -9.71
CA PHE A 78 4.63 -8.44 -10.81
C PHE A 78 3.98 -7.06 -10.95
N PHE A 79 4.21 -6.18 -9.98
CA PHE A 79 3.61 -4.86 -9.91
C PHE A 79 4.54 -3.88 -9.21
N GLU A 80 4.63 -2.67 -9.74
CA GLU A 80 5.33 -1.53 -9.13
C GLU A 80 4.62 -0.23 -9.51
N THR A 81 4.47 0.67 -8.56
CA THR A 81 3.84 1.98 -8.77
C THR A 81 4.46 3.04 -7.85
N ASN A 82 4.19 4.31 -8.14
CA ASN A 82 4.51 5.37 -7.20
C ASN A 82 3.55 5.30 -6.02
N GLY A 83 4.09 5.41 -4.82
CA GLY A 83 3.30 5.42 -3.60
C GLY A 83 3.84 6.35 -2.55
N GLY A 84 3.02 6.61 -1.53
CA GLY A 84 3.37 7.51 -0.44
C GLY A 84 2.15 8.05 0.28
N ILE A 85 2.12 9.37 0.47
CA ILE A 85 1.09 10.07 1.22
C ILE A 85 0.27 10.96 0.29
N ILE A 86 -1.05 10.85 0.38
CA ILE A 86 -1.99 11.76 -0.30
C ILE A 86 -2.62 12.68 0.74
N PHE A 87 -2.50 13.98 0.54
CA PHE A 87 -3.10 15.02 1.38
C PHE A 87 -4.32 15.63 0.71
N THR A 88 -5.35 15.96 1.47
CA THR A 88 -6.32 16.98 1.04
C THR A 88 -5.58 18.31 0.87
N ILE A 89 -6.08 19.23 0.05
CA ILE A 89 -5.46 20.57 -0.09
C ILE A 89 -5.36 21.26 1.26
N LYS A 90 -6.44 21.25 2.05
CA LYS A 90 -6.47 21.78 3.41
C LYS A 90 -5.48 21.07 4.34
N GLY A 91 -5.37 19.74 4.25
CA GLY A 91 -4.43 18.96 5.04
C GLY A 91 -2.99 19.33 4.75
N TYR A 92 -2.64 19.52 3.47
CA TYR A 92 -1.31 19.99 3.09
C TYR A 92 -1.03 21.43 3.61
N GLU A 93 -2.01 22.34 3.51
CA GLU A 93 -1.89 23.68 4.09
C GLU A 93 -1.69 23.62 5.62
N ASN A 94 -2.42 22.77 6.32
CA ASN A 94 -2.21 22.54 7.74
C ASN A 94 -0.80 22.02 8.03
N LEU A 95 -0.29 21.07 7.23
CA LEU A 95 1.05 20.53 7.35
C LEU A 95 2.12 21.65 7.28
N VAL A 96 2.09 22.46 6.23
CA VAL A 96 3.12 23.49 5.99
C VAL A 96 3.01 24.67 6.96
N ASN A 97 1.86 24.83 7.61
CA ASN A 97 1.62 25.86 8.62
C ASN A 97 1.83 25.36 10.08
N GLY A 98 2.37 24.15 10.26
CA GLY A 98 2.70 23.59 11.58
C GLY A 98 1.50 23.21 12.45
N LYS A 99 0.30 23.10 11.86
CA LYS A 99 -0.92 22.67 12.56
C LYS A 99 -0.93 21.14 12.77
N GLU A 100 -1.80 20.66 13.64
CA GLU A 100 -2.03 19.23 13.81
C GLU A 100 -2.51 18.59 12.50
N ILE A 101 -1.96 17.43 12.16
CA ILE A 101 -2.29 16.63 10.99
C ILE A 101 -2.75 15.24 11.44
N LYS A 102 -3.92 14.83 10.95
CA LYS A 102 -4.43 13.46 11.13
C LYS A 102 -4.30 12.68 9.83
N ILE A 103 -3.48 11.64 9.88
CA ILE A 103 -3.20 10.76 8.74
C ILE A 103 -3.91 9.44 8.99
N THR A 104 -4.76 9.01 8.06
CA THR A 104 -5.30 7.65 8.06
C THR A 104 -4.32 6.68 7.44
N SER A 105 -4.27 5.45 7.94
CA SER A 105 -3.42 4.37 7.43
C SER A 105 -4.10 3.03 7.65
N PRO A 106 -4.00 2.06 6.75
CA PRO A 106 -4.55 0.72 6.96
C PRO A 106 -3.80 -0.04 8.06
N VAL A 107 -2.58 0.38 8.34
CA VAL A 107 -1.74 -0.16 9.41
C VAL A 107 -1.01 0.97 10.12
N SER A 108 -0.84 0.84 11.43
CA SER A 108 0.01 1.72 12.24
C SER A 108 0.92 0.84 13.10
N ASN A 109 2.20 0.89 12.81
CA ASN A 109 3.26 0.21 13.55
C ASN A 109 4.54 1.05 13.51
N PRO A 110 5.54 0.77 14.38
CA PRO A 110 6.75 1.59 14.47
C PRO A 110 7.53 1.76 13.18
N ILE A 111 7.49 0.78 12.27
CA ILE A 111 8.22 0.81 11.00
C ILE A 111 7.48 1.71 10.00
N THR A 112 6.22 1.42 9.72
CA THR A 112 5.42 2.16 8.74
C THR A 112 5.21 3.61 9.17
N ASP A 113 4.98 3.87 10.45
CA ASP A 113 4.80 5.22 10.99
C ASP A 113 6.09 6.03 10.93
N LYS A 114 7.24 5.38 11.17
CA LYS A 114 8.54 6.01 11.00
C LYS A 114 8.79 6.42 9.56
N ILE A 115 8.49 5.56 8.59
CA ILE A 115 8.66 5.87 7.17
C ILE A 115 7.77 7.05 6.77
N ALA A 116 6.48 7.05 7.16
CA ALA A 116 5.57 8.16 6.90
C ALA A 116 6.11 9.48 7.48
N ASN A 117 6.59 9.47 8.72
CA ASN A 117 7.20 10.63 9.34
C ASN A 117 8.48 11.05 8.60
N ASP A 118 9.35 10.14 8.21
CA ASP A 118 10.58 10.45 7.48
C ASP A 118 10.28 11.13 6.12
N ILE A 119 9.26 10.65 5.39
CA ILE A 119 8.78 11.28 4.15
C ILE A 119 8.38 12.73 4.41
N ILE A 120 7.53 12.95 5.41
CA ILE A 120 7.03 14.28 5.76
C ILE A 120 8.16 15.21 6.18
N GLN A 121 9.06 14.75 7.07
CA GLN A 121 10.15 15.59 7.57
C GLN A 121 11.15 15.95 6.47
N ARG A 122 11.47 15.02 5.56
CA ARG A 122 12.32 15.30 4.39
C ARG A 122 11.68 16.34 3.47
N HIS A 123 10.38 16.20 3.19
CA HIS A 123 9.63 17.16 2.40
C HIS A 123 9.63 18.55 3.05
N LEU A 124 9.27 18.64 4.32
CA LEU A 124 9.24 19.90 5.07
C LEU A 124 10.61 20.59 5.08
N LYS A 125 11.69 19.79 5.25
CA LYS A 125 13.06 20.32 5.17
C LYS A 125 13.36 20.93 3.79
N LYS A 126 12.96 20.26 2.69
CA LYS A 126 13.15 20.80 1.31
C LYS A 126 12.48 22.16 1.12
N ILE A 127 11.36 22.42 1.76
CA ILE A 127 10.62 23.69 1.67
C ILE A 127 10.86 24.65 2.84
N ASN A 128 11.88 24.40 3.67
CA ASN A 128 12.24 25.20 4.85
C ASN A 128 11.08 25.39 5.84
N LYS A 129 10.34 24.30 6.11
CA LYS A 129 9.23 24.23 7.07
C LYS A 129 9.49 23.16 8.12
N THR A 130 8.71 23.19 9.20
CA THR A 130 8.74 22.18 10.27
C THR A 130 7.33 21.92 10.76
N ASN A 131 7.04 20.66 11.07
CA ASN A 131 5.82 20.28 11.78
C ASN A 131 6.09 19.00 12.59
N LYS A 132 5.78 19.02 13.88
CA LYS A 132 5.91 17.89 14.81
C LYS A 132 4.55 17.34 15.24
N ASN A 133 3.46 17.98 14.84
CA ASN A 133 2.11 17.67 15.26
C ASN A 133 1.44 16.70 14.27
N ILE A 134 2.03 15.52 14.10
CA ILE A 134 1.56 14.50 13.16
C ILE A 134 1.01 13.33 13.96
N LYS A 135 -0.23 12.94 13.65
CA LYS A 135 -0.90 11.79 14.27
C LYS A 135 -1.33 10.82 13.17
N ILE A 136 -0.78 9.61 13.22
CA ILE A 136 -1.18 8.49 12.35
C ILE A 136 -2.22 7.68 13.10
N VAL A 137 -3.31 7.32 12.41
CA VAL A 137 -4.45 6.59 12.96
C VAL A 137 -4.72 5.38 12.08
N ALA A 138 -4.66 4.19 12.66
CA ALA A 138 -5.04 2.96 11.98
C ALA A 138 -6.55 2.94 11.70
N ASN A 139 -6.89 2.65 10.46
CA ASN A 139 -8.24 2.51 9.94
C ASN A 139 -8.31 1.35 8.94
N ASP A 140 -9.39 1.27 8.19
CA ASP A 140 -9.50 0.40 7.02
C ASP A 140 -8.82 1.01 5.77
N PHE A 141 -8.87 0.28 4.66
CA PHE A 141 -8.22 0.64 3.40
C PHE A 141 -9.00 1.67 2.56
N TYR A 142 -10.11 2.22 3.03
CA TYR A 142 -10.93 3.17 2.26
C TYR A 142 -10.40 4.60 2.40
N HIS A 143 -9.18 4.84 1.96
CA HIS A 143 -8.44 6.09 2.13
C HIS A 143 -9.23 7.32 1.65
N ILE A 144 -9.79 7.28 0.44
CA ILE A 144 -10.53 8.43 -0.13
C ILE A 144 -11.78 8.74 0.68
N LYS A 145 -12.48 7.71 1.19
CA LYS A 145 -13.60 7.89 2.10
C LYS A 145 -13.18 8.60 3.40
N HIS A 146 -12.03 8.23 3.97
CA HIS A 146 -11.50 8.87 5.18
C HIS A 146 -11.08 10.33 4.93
N LEU A 147 -10.44 10.62 3.78
CA LEU A 147 -10.13 12.00 3.41
C LEU A 147 -11.39 12.86 3.29
N LYS A 148 -12.46 12.33 2.68
CA LYS A 148 -13.77 12.99 2.62
C LYS A 148 -14.43 13.15 4.00
N ALA A 149 -14.16 12.25 4.93
CA ALA A 149 -14.65 12.30 6.31
C ALA A 149 -13.85 13.24 7.22
N GLY A 150 -12.80 13.91 6.70
CA GLY A 150 -12.10 14.97 7.41
C GLY A 150 -10.70 14.62 7.91
N PHE A 151 -10.12 13.50 7.47
CA PHE A 151 -8.69 13.27 7.64
C PHE A 151 -7.90 14.23 6.73
N ASP A 152 -6.75 14.70 7.23
CA ASP A 152 -5.89 15.62 6.48
C ASP A 152 -5.09 14.91 5.39
N ALA A 153 -4.72 13.65 5.64
CA ALA A 153 -3.93 12.83 4.73
C ALA A 153 -4.23 11.33 4.89
N ALA A 154 -3.79 10.56 3.89
CA ALA A 154 -3.77 9.10 3.92
C ALA A 154 -2.37 8.60 3.56
N TRP A 155 -1.88 7.59 4.29
CA TRP A 155 -0.60 6.93 4.12
C TRP A 155 -0.76 5.52 3.54
N LEU A 156 0.25 5.02 2.83
CA LEU A 156 0.25 3.79 2.03
C LEU A 156 -0.74 3.87 0.86
N CYS A 157 -0.75 5.03 0.20
CA CYS A 157 -1.54 5.24 -1.00
C CYS A 157 -0.73 4.99 -2.26
N PHE A 158 -1.34 4.38 -3.27
CA PHE A 158 -0.75 4.08 -4.57
C PHE A 158 -1.32 4.98 -5.67
N GLU A 159 -0.47 5.43 -6.61
CA GLU A 159 -0.91 6.31 -7.69
C GLU A 159 -1.97 5.67 -8.58
N ASN A 160 -1.82 4.40 -8.88
CA ASN A 160 -2.75 3.65 -9.75
C ASN A 160 -4.08 3.30 -9.08
N PHE A 161 -4.18 3.41 -7.76
CA PHE A 161 -5.40 3.15 -7.00
C PHE A 161 -5.95 4.46 -6.41
N GLU A 162 -5.53 4.90 -5.24
CA GLU A 162 -6.05 6.14 -4.61
C GLU A 162 -5.74 7.40 -5.43
N GLY A 163 -4.62 7.39 -6.17
CA GLY A 163 -4.30 8.48 -7.09
C GLY A 163 -5.32 8.63 -8.21
N VAL A 164 -5.87 7.51 -8.72
CA VAL A 164 -6.94 7.48 -9.71
C VAL A 164 -8.29 7.73 -9.05
N GLU A 165 -8.60 7.05 -7.94
CA GLU A 165 -9.87 7.17 -7.22
C GLU A 165 -10.13 8.62 -6.81
N SER A 166 -9.12 9.34 -6.30
CA SER A 166 -9.26 10.76 -5.96
C SER A 166 -9.73 11.61 -7.13
N LYS A 167 -9.22 11.35 -8.35
CA LYS A 167 -9.65 12.05 -9.58
C LYS A 167 -11.08 11.71 -9.96
N LEU A 168 -11.44 10.42 -9.92
CA LEU A 168 -12.80 9.96 -10.25
C LEU A 168 -13.84 10.52 -9.28
N GLU A 169 -13.48 10.64 -8.01
CA GLU A 169 -14.32 11.17 -6.95
C GLU A 169 -14.31 12.71 -6.85
N GLY A 170 -13.59 13.39 -7.75
CA GLY A 170 -13.48 14.85 -7.77
C GLY A 170 -12.81 15.44 -6.53
N LEU A 171 -11.99 14.65 -5.83
CA LEU A 171 -11.23 15.12 -4.68
C LEU A 171 -9.89 15.69 -5.14
N GLU A 172 -9.72 16.99 -4.98
CA GLU A 172 -8.44 17.62 -5.23
C GLU A 172 -7.44 17.31 -4.12
N VAL A 173 -6.27 16.77 -4.49
CA VAL A 173 -5.28 16.26 -3.54
C VAL A 173 -3.87 16.72 -3.90
N LYS A 174 -3.03 16.84 -2.87
CA LYS A 174 -1.57 16.99 -3.00
C LYS A 174 -0.93 15.63 -2.69
N LYS A 175 -0.13 15.13 -3.61
CA LYS A 175 0.59 13.86 -3.49
C LYS A 175 2.03 14.11 -3.07
N LEU A 176 2.55 13.26 -2.21
CA LEU A 176 3.92 13.26 -1.74
C LEU A 176 4.42 11.82 -1.79
N TYR A 177 5.15 11.50 -2.84
CA TYR A 177 5.65 10.15 -3.08
C TYR A 177 7.05 9.95 -2.50
N LEU A 178 7.44 8.69 -2.35
CA LEU A 178 8.76 8.27 -1.88
C LEU A 178 9.89 8.92 -2.70
N GLU A 179 9.75 8.94 -4.03
CA GLU A 179 10.72 9.53 -4.96
C GLU A 179 10.92 11.03 -4.72
N ASP A 180 9.83 11.77 -4.40
CA ASP A 180 9.90 13.21 -4.16
C ASP A 180 10.85 13.59 -3.03
N VAL A 181 11.14 12.63 -2.15
CA VAL A 181 11.96 12.82 -0.95
C VAL A 181 13.19 11.91 -0.91
N GLU A 182 13.56 11.31 -2.05
CA GLU A 182 14.76 10.48 -2.20
C GLU A 182 14.73 9.25 -1.24
N ILE A 183 13.57 8.66 -1.08
CA ILE A 183 13.40 7.35 -0.44
C ILE A 183 13.22 6.32 -1.57
N PRO A 184 13.94 5.19 -1.54
CA PRO A 184 13.72 4.11 -2.50
C PRO A 184 12.26 3.68 -2.53
N ASN A 185 11.72 3.49 -3.73
CA ASN A 185 10.35 3.00 -3.88
C ASN A 185 10.25 1.55 -3.37
N PHE A 186 9.24 1.27 -2.56
CA PHE A 186 8.89 -0.07 -2.09
C PHE A 186 7.40 -0.40 -2.33
N CYS A 187 6.70 0.46 -3.07
CA CYS A 187 5.31 0.24 -3.46
C CYS A 187 5.25 -0.73 -4.63
N ALA A 188 5.43 -1.99 -4.33
CA ALA A 188 5.52 -3.11 -5.25
C ALA A 188 4.89 -4.37 -4.63
N LEU A 189 4.50 -5.32 -5.48
CA LEU A 189 3.94 -6.62 -5.09
C LEU A 189 4.60 -7.76 -5.86
#